data_478586173a54bf8651fe83aa1dc158b5
#
_entry.id   478586173a54bf8651fe83aa1dc158b5
#
_cell.length_a   1.000
_cell.length_b   1.000
_cell.length_c   1.000
_cell.angle_alpha   90.00
_cell.angle_beta   90.00
_cell.angle_gamma   90.00
#
_symmetry.space_group_name_H-M   'P 1'
#
loop_
_entity.id
_entity.type
_entity.pdbx_description
1 polymer ?
#
loop_
_entity_poly.entity_id
_entity_poly.type
_entity_poly.pdbx_seq_one_letter_code
_entity_poly.pdbx_strand_id
1 'polypeptide(L)'
;MAHVAQWFFAASDITRLYILELLSQRERCVTELHEILGAPQSSVSFHLKVLKAAGLVGVQRVGRRKYFGLEGDTLKHMIAFALIVSPEKHRGTCALYCCRHRGDP
;
A
#
# COMPACT_ATOMS: atom_id res chain seq x y z
N MET A 1 9.08 -14.23 -0.48
CA MET A 1 8.60 -13.57 -1.70
C MET A 1 7.09 -13.51 -1.79
N ALA A 2 6.37 -14.53 -1.35
CA ALA A 2 4.91 -14.49 -1.40
C ALA A 2 4.32 -13.31 -0.62
N HIS A 3 4.87 -13.03 0.56
CA HIS A 3 4.41 -11.89 1.36
C HIS A 3 4.71 -10.56 0.66
N VAL A 4 5.88 -10.45 0.06
CA VAL A 4 6.28 -9.24 -0.65
C VAL A 4 5.33 -8.97 -1.81
N ALA A 5 5.03 -10.01 -2.60
CA ALA A 5 4.10 -9.89 -3.71
C ALA A 5 2.72 -9.45 -3.22
N GLN A 6 2.26 -9.99 -2.10
CA GLN A 6 0.96 -9.65 -1.53
C GLN A 6 0.92 -8.18 -1.09
N TRP A 7 2.00 -7.69 -0.51
CA TRP A 7 2.07 -6.28 -0.11
C TRP A 7 1.90 -5.35 -1.31
N PHE A 8 2.66 -5.61 -2.35
CA PHE A 8 2.61 -4.76 -3.54
C PHE A 8 1.28 -4.91 -4.28
N PHE A 9 0.73 -6.11 -4.34
CA PHE A 9 -0.60 -6.31 -4.92
C PHE A 9 -1.64 -5.47 -4.18
N ALA A 10 -1.63 -5.53 -2.84
CA ALA A 10 -2.59 -4.78 -2.05
C ALA A 10 -2.44 -3.28 -2.26
N ALA A 11 -1.23 -2.80 -2.52
CA ALA A 11 -0.97 -1.39 -2.76
C ALA A 11 -1.16 -0.98 -4.23
N SER A 12 -1.50 -1.90 -5.11
CA SER A 12 -1.54 -1.64 -6.55
C SER A 12 -2.88 -1.12 -7.06
N ASP A 13 -3.67 -0.50 -6.21
CA ASP A 13 -4.96 0.07 -6.57
C ASP A 13 -5.01 1.52 -6.11
N ILE A 14 -5.53 2.39 -6.98
CA ILE A 14 -5.51 3.82 -6.67
C ILE A 14 -6.31 4.17 -5.42
N THR A 15 -7.45 3.51 -5.22
CA THR A 15 -8.26 3.77 -4.03
C THR A 15 -7.51 3.32 -2.78
N ARG A 16 -6.85 2.16 -2.85
CA ARG A 16 -6.08 1.67 -1.71
C ARG A 16 -4.89 2.56 -1.41
N LEU A 17 -4.24 3.11 -2.45
CA LEU A 17 -3.16 4.07 -2.22
C LEU A 17 -3.67 5.33 -1.52
N TYR A 18 -4.83 5.84 -1.92
CA TYR A 18 -5.43 6.99 -1.24
C TYR A 18 -5.77 6.67 0.21
N ILE A 19 -6.27 5.47 0.47
CA ILE A 19 -6.55 5.06 1.84
C ILE A 19 -5.26 5.05 2.66
N LEU A 20 -4.19 4.47 2.14
CA LEU A 20 -2.91 4.47 2.84
C LEU A 20 -2.42 5.88 3.13
N GLU A 21 -2.56 6.78 2.16
CA GLU A 21 -2.16 8.17 2.35
C GLU A 21 -2.98 8.84 3.44
N LEU A 22 -4.28 8.62 3.45
CA LEU A 22 -5.14 9.20 4.47
C LEU A 22 -4.83 8.63 5.86
N LEU A 23 -4.54 7.33 5.93
CA LEU A 23 -4.19 6.71 7.20
C LEU A 23 -2.81 7.12 7.69
N SER A 24 -1.94 7.62 6.80
CA SER A 24 -0.65 8.14 7.23
C SER A 24 -0.79 9.42 8.05
N GLN A 25 -1.90 10.11 7.91
CA GLN A 25 -2.17 11.34 8.65
C GLN A 25 -2.72 11.05 10.05
N ARG A 26 -3.63 10.09 10.15
CA ARG A 26 -4.19 9.62 11.40
C ARG A 26 -5.06 8.40 11.16
N GLU A 27 -5.41 7.71 12.23
CA GLU A 27 -6.37 6.61 12.14
C GLU A 27 -7.74 7.13 11.76
N ARG A 28 -8.49 6.31 11.02
CA ARG A 28 -9.80 6.71 10.52
C ARG A 28 -10.75 5.52 10.51
N CYS A 29 -12.04 5.79 10.65
CA CYS A 29 -13.07 4.76 10.51
C CYS A 29 -13.60 4.74 9.07
N VAL A 30 -14.40 3.71 8.76
CA VAL A 30 -14.97 3.53 7.41
C VAL A 30 -15.78 4.74 6.98
N THR A 31 -16.60 5.28 7.90
CA THR A 31 -17.45 6.42 7.59
C THR A 31 -16.64 7.63 7.15
N GLU A 32 -15.53 7.91 7.85
CA GLU A 32 -14.65 9.02 7.48
C GLU A 32 -14.06 8.82 6.09
N LEU A 33 -13.56 7.60 5.84
CA LEU A 33 -12.97 7.29 4.53
C LEU A 33 -14.00 7.37 3.42
N HIS A 34 -15.21 6.88 3.67
CA HIS A 34 -16.29 6.99 2.72
C HIS A 34 -16.59 8.44 2.36
N GLU A 35 -16.67 9.30 3.36
CA GLU A 35 -16.94 10.71 3.13
C GLU A 35 -15.83 11.40 2.36
N ILE A 36 -14.59 11.12 2.70
CA ILE A 36 -13.45 11.77 2.06
C ILE A 36 -13.30 11.30 0.61
N LEU A 37 -13.42 9.98 0.39
CA LEU A 37 -13.17 9.39 -0.91
C LEU A 37 -14.36 9.48 -1.86
N GLY A 38 -15.56 9.64 -1.31
CA GLY A 38 -16.77 9.61 -2.12
C GLY A 38 -17.12 8.23 -2.64
N ALA A 39 -16.45 7.19 -2.17
CA ALA A 39 -16.70 5.81 -2.57
C ALA A 39 -17.75 5.17 -1.65
N PRO A 40 -18.54 4.20 -2.15
CA PRO A 40 -19.51 3.50 -1.30
C PRO A 40 -18.84 2.85 -0.10
N GLN A 41 -19.53 2.78 1.03
CA GLN A 41 -18.96 2.18 2.23
C GLN A 41 -18.56 0.73 2.02
N SER A 42 -19.35 -0.01 1.22
CA SER A 42 -19.02 -1.41 0.92
C SER A 42 -17.69 -1.52 0.16
N SER A 43 -17.44 -0.59 -0.75
CA SER A 43 -16.20 -0.54 -1.50
C SER A 43 -15.02 -0.23 -0.57
N VAL A 44 -15.17 0.76 0.30
CA VAL A 44 -14.14 1.12 1.27
C VAL A 44 -13.84 -0.06 2.19
N SER A 45 -14.87 -0.72 2.69
CA SER A 45 -14.71 -1.89 3.55
C SER A 45 -13.97 -3.00 2.85
N PHE A 46 -14.26 -3.24 1.57
CA PHE A 46 -13.56 -4.23 0.78
C PHE A 46 -12.07 -3.91 0.65
N HIS A 47 -11.76 -2.66 0.32
CA HIS A 47 -10.35 -2.24 0.18
C HIS A 47 -9.59 -2.33 1.49
N LEU A 48 -10.24 -1.98 2.60
CA LEU A 48 -9.62 -2.12 3.92
C LEU A 48 -9.38 -3.58 4.26
N LYS A 49 -10.28 -4.46 3.86
CA LYS A 49 -10.11 -5.89 4.08
C LYS A 49 -8.89 -6.43 3.32
N VAL A 50 -8.73 -5.99 2.07
CA VAL A 50 -7.57 -6.38 1.26
C VAL A 50 -6.27 -5.90 1.90
N LEU A 51 -6.24 -4.64 2.33
CA LEU A 51 -5.07 -4.06 2.98
C LEU A 51 -4.75 -4.76 4.29
N LYS A 52 -5.78 -5.07 5.07
CA LYS A 52 -5.58 -5.76 6.35
C LYS A 52 -5.04 -7.17 6.15
N ALA A 53 -5.58 -7.89 5.17
CA ALA A 53 -5.13 -9.24 4.87
C ALA A 53 -3.66 -9.28 4.46
N ALA A 54 -3.19 -8.21 3.82
CA ALA A 54 -1.77 -8.09 3.43
C ALA A 54 -0.89 -7.57 4.56
N GLY A 55 -1.48 -7.17 5.68
CA GLY A 55 -0.71 -6.65 6.81
C GLY A 55 -0.30 -5.20 6.68
N LEU A 56 -0.91 -4.45 5.76
CA LEU A 56 -0.60 -3.03 5.58
C LEU A 56 -1.36 -2.13 6.53
N VAL A 57 -2.53 -2.56 6.97
CA VAL A 57 -3.32 -1.82 7.95
C VAL A 57 -3.73 -2.73 9.09
N GLY A 58 -3.91 -2.13 10.25
CA GLY A 58 -4.47 -2.79 11.41
C GLY A 58 -5.78 -2.14 11.79
N VAL A 59 -6.52 -2.77 12.69
CA VAL A 59 -7.79 -2.27 13.16
C VAL A 59 -7.80 -2.27 14.68
N GLN A 60 -8.36 -1.21 15.25
CA GLN A 60 -8.53 -1.10 16.68
C GLN A 60 -9.98 -0.70 16.94
N ARG A 61 -10.64 -1.43 17.84
CA ARG A 61 -12.01 -1.11 18.21
C ARG A 61 -12.00 -0.16 19.39
N VAL A 62 -12.71 0.95 19.24
CA VAL A 62 -12.91 1.91 20.33
C VAL A 62 -14.42 2.10 20.47
N GLY A 63 -14.99 1.54 21.54
CA GLY A 63 -16.44 1.55 21.71
C GLY A 63 -17.11 0.70 20.63
N ARG A 64 -18.00 1.34 19.87
CA ARG A 64 -18.71 0.67 18.79
C ARG A 64 -18.05 0.88 17.43
N ARG A 65 -17.00 1.68 17.38
CA ARG A 65 -16.34 2.03 16.12
C ARG A 65 -15.03 1.28 15.97
N LYS A 66 -14.70 1.00 14.73
CA LYS A 66 -13.41 0.44 14.35
C LYS A 66 -12.59 1.51 13.66
N TYR A 67 -11.37 1.70 14.14
CA TYR A 67 -10.44 2.63 13.53
C TYR A 67 -9.33 1.85 12.87
N PHE A 68 -9.00 2.25 11.66
CA PHE A 68 -7.95 1.62 10.86
C PHE A 68 -6.72 2.52 10.86
N GLY A 69 -5.57 1.90 10.96
CA GLY A 69 -4.30 2.60 10.96
C GLY A 69 -3.24 1.82 10.19
N LEU A 70 -2.13 2.48 9.90
CA LEU A 70 -1.04 1.84 9.16
C LEU A 70 -0.25 0.88 10.04
N GLU A 71 0.18 -0.22 9.44
CA GLU A 71 1.14 -1.14 10.04
C GLU A 71 2.53 -0.76 9.53
N GLY A 72 3.24 0.02 10.33
CA GLY A 72 4.52 0.58 9.91
C GLY A 72 5.58 -0.45 9.57
N ASP A 73 5.58 -1.60 10.24
CA ASP A 73 6.60 -2.62 10.00
C ASP A 73 6.50 -3.20 8.59
N THR A 74 5.28 -3.45 8.12
CA THR A 74 5.09 -3.97 6.76
C THR A 74 5.59 -2.97 5.73
N LEU A 75 5.25 -1.68 5.93
CA LEU A 75 5.70 -0.63 5.02
C LEU A 75 7.22 -0.50 5.02
N LYS A 76 7.85 -0.65 6.17
CA LYS A 76 9.31 -0.64 6.26
C LYS A 76 9.93 -1.80 5.49
N HIS A 77 9.32 -2.98 5.56
CA HIS A 77 9.79 -4.13 4.80
C HIS A 77 9.64 -3.91 3.30
N MET A 78 8.55 -3.25 2.86
CA MET A 78 8.38 -2.91 1.45
C MET A 78 9.46 -1.95 0.97
N ILE A 79 9.78 -0.95 1.78
CA ILE A 79 10.86 0.00 1.48
C ILE A 79 12.19 -0.75 1.38
N ALA A 80 12.45 -1.63 2.34
CA ALA A 80 13.69 -2.40 2.34
C ALA A 80 13.83 -3.24 1.07
N PHE A 81 12.76 -3.90 0.65
CA PHE A 81 12.78 -4.66 -0.59
C PHE A 81 13.04 -3.75 -1.79
N ALA A 82 12.37 -2.62 -1.86
CA ALA A 82 12.55 -1.68 -2.97
C ALA A 82 13.99 -1.18 -3.04
N LEU A 83 14.62 -0.95 -1.88
CA LEU A 83 16.02 -0.53 -1.84
C LEU A 83 16.97 -1.64 -2.30
N ILE A 84 16.66 -2.89 -1.94
CA ILE A 84 17.49 -4.02 -2.33
C ILE A 84 17.53 -4.17 -3.85
N VAL A 85 16.39 -3.98 -4.52
CA VAL A 85 16.30 -4.10 -5.97
C VAL A 85 16.55 -2.79 -6.69
N SER A 86 16.93 -1.74 -5.96
CA SER A 86 17.17 -0.43 -6.54
C SER A 86 18.26 -0.47 -7.59
N PRO A 87 18.05 0.15 -8.74
CA PRO A 87 19.05 0.16 -9.80
C PRO A 87 20.33 0.91 -9.44
N GLU A 88 20.31 1.69 -8.39
CA GLU A 88 21.50 2.42 -7.94
C GLU A 88 22.66 1.51 -7.59
N LYS A 89 22.37 0.31 -7.08
CA LYS A 89 23.40 -0.65 -6.74
C LYS A 89 24.06 -1.28 -7.97
N HIS A 90 23.40 -1.16 -9.12
CA HIS A 90 23.85 -1.78 -10.37
C HIS A 90 23.84 -0.74 -11.48
N ARG A 91 24.50 0.39 -11.22
CA ARG A 91 24.42 1.53 -12.12
C ARG A 91 24.67 1.19 -13.57
N GLY A 92 25.78 0.49 -13.84
CA GLY A 92 26.12 0.11 -15.20
C GLY A 92 25.10 -0.82 -15.81
N THR A 93 24.70 -1.82 -15.04
CA THR A 93 23.72 -2.79 -15.49
C THR A 93 22.37 -2.14 -15.71
N CYS A 94 22.00 -1.21 -14.83
CA CYS A 94 20.76 -0.49 -14.96
C CYS A 94 20.71 0.31 -16.25
N ALA A 95 21.78 0.99 -16.59
CA ALA A 95 21.84 1.76 -17.80
C ALA A 95 21.59 0.90 -19.03
N LEU A 96 22.23 -0.26 -19.08
CA LEU A 96 22.03 -1.19 -20.18
C LEU A 96 20.62 -1.71 -20.23
N TYR A 97 20.10 -2.08 -19.07
CA TYR A 97 18.75 -2.61 -18.96
C TYR A 97 17.72 -1.57 -19.42
N CYS A 98 17.86 -0.37 -18.95
CA CYS A 98 16.93 0.70 -19.31
C CYS A 98 16.97 1.00 -20.81
N CYS A 99 18.14 1.04 -21.40
CA CYS A 99 18.29 1.27 -22.82
C CYS A 99 17.63 0.16 -23.63
N ARG A 100 17.85 -1.08 -23.21
CA ARG A 100 17.30 -2.22 -23.91
C ARG A 100 15.79 -2.22 -23.89
N HIS A 101 15.21 -1.99 -22.70
CA HIS A 101 13.74 -2.01 -22.55
C HIS A 101 13.10 -0.80 -23.17
N ARG A 102 13.80 0.32 -23.12
CA ARG A 102 13.26 1.54 -23.70
C ARG A 102 13.24 1.47 -25.22
N GLY A 103 14.16 0.70 -25.79
CA GLY A 103 14.18 0.47 -27.22
C GLY A 103 13.05 -0.42 -27.70
N ASP A 104 12.40 -1.13 -26.80
CA ASP A 104 11.26 -1.97 -27.14
C ASP A 104 10.02 -1.11 -27.30
N PRO A 105 9.44 -1.07 -28.47
CA PRO A 105 8.22 -0.29 -28.66
C PRO A 105 7.05 -0.89 -27.93
#